data_73e4f9ba64343cca24d2c3f132d74848
#
_entry.id   73e4f9ba64343cca24d2c3f132d74848
#
_cell.length_a   1.000
_cell.length_b   1.000
_cell.length_c   1.000
_cell.angle_alpha   90.00
_cell.angle_beta   90.00
_cell.angle_gamma   90.00
#
_symmetry.space_group_name_H-M   'P 1'
#
loop_
_entity.id
_entity.type
_entity.pdbx_description
1 polymer ?
#
loop_
_entity_poly.entity_id
_entity_poly.type
_entity_poly.pdbx_seq_one_letter_code
_entity_poly.pdbx_strand_id
1 'polypeptide(L)'
;MAAGSADNYHPVMAFFAIAIALLLEQVRPLAADHPAATGLRRWLRLVGRNVDAGGVQHGWLAWLLAVGVPTLGVIAVHWFLAWLGGWPLVLVWSVVVLYLTLGFRQFSHHFTGIRDALEAGDEERARVLLARWQQVDASSVPRSEIVRHVIEYSVLAAHRHVFGVLAWFSVLAA
;
A
#
# COMPACT_ATOMS: atom_id res chain seq x y z
N MET A 1 30.77 -28.36 1.36
CA MET A 1 30.72 -27.37 2.47
C MET A 1 30.41 -25.98 1.90
N ALA A 2 29.32 -25.81 1.14
CA ALA A 2 28.94 -24.55 0.47
C ALA A 2 27.45 -24.22 0.56
N ALA A 3 26.68 -24.94 1.40
CA ALA A 3 25.24 -24.69 1.54
C ALA A 3 24.89 -23.61 2.58
N GLY A 4 25.80 -23.19 3.43
CA GLY A 4 25.53 -22.23 4.52
C GLY A 4 25.63 -20.77 4.16
N SER A 5 26.00 -20.38 2.92
CA SER A 5 26.13 -18.98 2.56
C SER A 5 24.89 -18.41 1.85
N ALA A 6 24.08 -19.23 1.24
CA ALA A 6 22.88 -18.79 0.51
C ALA A 6 21.77 -18.33 1.46
N ASP A 7 21.58 -18.97 2.60
CA ASP A 7 20.50 -18.68 3.54
C ASP A 7 20.65 -17.33 4.26
N ASN A 8 21.89 -16.82 4.40
CA ASN A 8 22.13 -15.55 5.09
C ASN A 8 21.91 -14.30 4.21
N TYR A 9 21.78 -14.44 2.89
CA TYR A 9 21.59 -13.30 2.00
C TYR A 9 20.12 -12.82 1.97
N HIS A 10 19.15 -13.71 2.21
CA HIS A 10 17.74 -13.37 2.12
C HIS A 10 17.30 -12.27 3.12
N PRO A 11 17.58 -12.38 4.43
CA PRO A 11 17.16 -11.35 5.38
C PRO A 11 17.90 -10.01 5.19
N VAL A 12 19.15 -10.04 4.77
CA VAL A 12 19.95 -8.84 4.49
C VAL A 12 19.40 -8.12 3.26
N MET A 13 19.07 -8.86 2.20
CA MET A 13 18.45 -8.28 1.00
C MET A 13 17.07 -7.71 1.29
N ALA A 14 16.26 -8.40 2.10
CA ALA A 14 14.96 -7.91 2.51
C ALA A 14 15.06 -6.57 3.27
N PHE A 15 16.03 -6.47 4.19
CA PHE A 15 16.29 -5.23 4.92
C PHE A 15 16.67 -4.07 3.97
N PHE A 16 17.59 -4.30 3.04
CA PHE A 16 17.97 -3.28 2.06
C PHE A 16 16.81 -2.89 1.14
N ALA A 17 16.02 -3.85 0.68
CA ALA A 17 14.84 -3.57 -0.13
C ALA A 17 13.84 -2.68 0.61
N ILE A 18 13.56 -2.97 1.88
CA ILE A 18 12.69 -2.17 2.74
C ILE A 18 13.27 -0.76 2.93
N ALA A 19 14.54 -0.66 3.33
CA ALA A 19 15.20 0.63 3.57
C ALA A 19 15.19 1.51 2.32
N ILE A 20 15.55 0.96 1.16
CA ILE A 20 15.56 1.69 -0.12
C ILE A 20 14.15 2.10 -0.52
N ALA A 21 13.14 1.22 -0.39
CA ALA A 21 11.76 1.52 -0.73
C ALA A 21 11.20 2.66 0.14
N LEU A 22 11.48 2.65 1.45
CA LEU A 22 11.09 3.71 2.37
C LEU A 22 11.78 5.05 2.06
N LEU A 23 13.08 5.02 1.74
CA LEU A 23 13.81 6.23 1.35
C LEU A 23 13.27 6.79 0.02
N LEU A 24 13.00 5.94 -0.97
CA LEU A 24 12.42 6.37 -2.24
C LEU A 24 11.04 7.01 -2.04
N GLU A 25 10.22 6.43 -1.18
CA GLU A 25 8.90 6.99 -0.87
C GLU A 25 9.01 8.36 -0.17
N GLN A 26 10.02 8.56 0.69
CA GLN A 26 10.25 9.87 1.31
C GLN A 26 10.71 10.93 0.32
N VAL A 27 11.59 10.56 -0.62
CA VAL A 27 12.12 11.51 -1.62
C VAL A 27 11.11 11.80 -2.72
N ARG A 28 10.43 10.78 -3.21
CA ARG A 28 9.51 10.91 -4.35
C ARG A 28 8.24 10.09 -4.09
N PRO A 29 7.22 10.69 -3.47
CA PRO A 29 5.96 9.99 -3.23
C PRO A 29 5.29 9.63 -4.55
N LEU A 30 4.73 8.42 -4.63
CA LEU A 30 3.91 8.03 -5.77
C LEU A 30 2.65 8.91 -5.85
N ALA A 31 2.38 9.43 -7.04
CA ALA A 31 1.10 10.10 -7.31
C ALA A 31 -0.04 9.08 -7.23
N ALA A 32 -1.20 9.50 -6.69
CA ALA A 32 -2.39 8.64 -6.59
C ALA A 32 -2.86 8.09 -7.96
N ASP A 33 -2.51 8.78 -9.06
CA ASP A 33 -2.85 8.42 -10.44
C ASP A 33 -1.72 7.71 -11.19
N HIS A 34 -0.82 7.05 -10.46
CA HIS A 34 0.26 6.28 -11.06
C HIS A 34 -0.30 5.18 -12.01
N PRO A 35 0.34 4.92 -13.17
CA PRO A 35 -0.16 3.97 -14.17
C PRO A 35 -0.39 2.56 -13.62
N ALA A 36 0.42 2.08 -12.67
CA ALA A 36 0.19 0.80 -12.01
C ALA A 36 -1.12 0.79 -11.19
N ALA A 37 -1.41 1.87 -10.43
CA ALA A 37 -2.63 1.99 -9.66
C ALA A 37 -3.86 2.11 -10.58
N THR A 38 -3.76 2.86 -11.67
CA THR A 38 -4.84 2.97 -12.66
C THR A 38 -5.08 1.67 -13.40
N GLY A 39 -4.03 0.91 -13.73
CA GLY A 39 -4.10 -0.42 -14.30
C GLY A 39 -4.80 -1.41 -13.37
N LEU A 40 -4.40 -1.45 -12.09
CA LEU A 40 -5.03 -2.29 -11.09
C LEU A 40 -6.51 -1.92 -10.87
N ARG A 41 -6.85 -0.63 -10.80
CA ARG A 41 -8.25 -0.18 -10.70
C ARG A 41 -9.09 -0.56 -11.93
N ARG A 42 -8.50 -0.54 -13.13
CA ARG A 42 -9.17 -1.01 -14.36
C ARG A 42 -9.40 -2.52 -14.30
N TRP A 43 -8.40 -3.28 -13.88
CA TRP A 43 -8.51 -4.72 -13.67
C TRP A 43 -9.63 -5.06 -12.68
N LEU A 44 -9.62 -4.46 -11.50
CA LEU A 44 -10.64 -4.68 -10.47
C LEU A 44 -12.06 -4.36 -10.98
N ARG A 45 -12.20 -3.28 -11.76
CA ARG A 45 -13.48 -2.94 -12.39
C ARG A 45 -13.93 -3.96 -13.43
N LEU A 46 -12.99 -4.49 -14.23
CA LEU A 46 -13.30 -5.53 -15.21
C LEU A 46 -13.76 -6.82 -14.52
N VAL A 47 -13.06 -7.25 -13.48
CA VAL A 47 -13.45 -8.43 -12.71
C VAL A 47 -14.82 -8.23 -12.06
N GLY A 48 -15.04 -7.10 -11.38
CA GLY A 48 -16.34 -6.80 -10.74
C GLY A 48 -17.49 -6.79 -11.75
N ARG A 49 -17.31 -6.18 -12.92
CA ARG A 49 -18.36 -6.10 -13.94
C ARG A 49 -18.70 -7.43 -14.62
N ASN A 50 -17.72 -8.33 -14.74
CA ASN A 50 -17.88 -9.58 -15.51
C ASN A 50 -18.19 -10.79 -14.61
N VAL A 51 -17.85 -10.74 -13.34
CA VAL A 51 -17.94 -11.89 -12.43
C VAL A 51 -18.98 -11.68 -11.32
N ASP A 52 -19.39 -10.44 -11.04
CA ASP A 52 -20.39 -10.13 -10.01
C ASP A 52 -21.82 -10.36 -10.54
N ALA A 53 -22.20 -11.62 -10.61
CA ALA A 53 -23.55 -12.06 -11.01
C ALA A 53 -24.49 -12.29 -9.82
N GLY A 54 -24.19 -11.72 -8.63
CA GLY A 54 -25.10 -11.70 -7.47
C GLY A 54 -25.18 -12.97 -6.63
N GLY A 55 -24.32 -13.98 -6.86
CA GLY A 55 -24.27 -15.20 -6.05
C GLY A 55 -22.99 -15.29 -5.19
N VAL A 56 -23.08 -15.88 -3.99
CA VAL A 56 -21.94 -16.06 -3.06
C VAL A 56 -20.76 -16.79 -3.69
N GLN A 57 -21.03 -17.75 -4.58
CA GLN A 57 -19.99 -18.48 -5.33
C GLN A 57 -19.26 -17.59 -6.35
N HIS A 58 -19.93 -16.61 -6.92
CA HIS A 58 -19.35 -15.65 -7.86
C HIS A 58 -18.47 -14.63 -7.14
N GLY A 59 -18.82 -14.25 -5.90
CA GLY A 59 -18.00 -13.39 -5.07
C GLY A 59 -16.61 -13.97 -4.76
N TRP A 60 -16.55 -15.27 -4.48
CA TRP A 60 -15.28 -15.98 -4.26
C TRP A 60 -14.41 -16.01 -5.53
N LEU A 61 -14.98 -16.31 -6.68
CA LEU A 61 -14.28 -16.28 -7.97
C LEU A 61 -13.79 -14.87 -8.32
N ALA A 62 -14.63 -13.85 -8.11
CA ALA A 62 -14.26 -12.46 -8.30
C ALA A 62 -13.08 -12.07 -7.41
N TRP A 63 -13.10 -12.48 -6.14
CA TRP A 63 -11.99 -12.23 -5.21
C TRP A 63 -10.70 -12.95 -5.66
N LEU A 64 -10.81 -14.22 -6.03
CA LEU A 64 -9.67 -15.03 -6.48
C LEU A 64 -9.04 -14.45 -7.77
N LEU A 65 -9.84 -14.00 -8.72
CA LEU A 65 -9.36 -13.33 -9.92
C LEU A 65 -8.78 -11.94 -9.61
N ALA A 66 -9.44 -11.16 -8.77
CA ALA A 66 -9.01 -9.81 -8.43
C ALA A 66 -7.65 -9.77 -7.71
N VAL A 67 -7.41 -10.72 -6.82
CA VAL A 67 -6.19 -10.82 -6.02
C VAL A 67 -5.19 -11.81 -6.62
N GLY A 68 -5.65 -13.00 -7.01
CA GLY A 68 -4.79 -14.09 -7.47
C GLY A 68 -4.03 -13.75 -8.75
N VAL A 69 -4.70 -13.17 -9.75
CA VAL A 69 -4.04 -12.86 -11.03
C VAL A 69 -2.91 -11.84 -10.88
N PRO A 70 -3.09 -10.68 -10.22
CA PRO A 70 -1.98 -9.76 -9.95
C PRO A 70 -0.86 -10.38 -9.12
N THR A 71 -1.21 -11.17 -8.09
CA THR A 71 -0.23 -11.84 -7.22
C THR A 71 0.61 -12.84 -8.00
N LEU A 72 -0.01 -13.70 -8.80
CA LEU A 72 0.69 -14.64 -9.67
C LEU A 72 1.57 -13.91 -10.69
N GLY A 73 1.10 -12.78 -11.23
CA GLY A 73 1.89 -11.92 -12.11
C GLY A 73 3.18 -11.42 -11.45
N VAL A 74 3.08 -10.91 -10.22
CA VAL A 74 4.24 -10.45 -9.44
C VAL A 74 5.23 -11.60 -9.16
N ILE A 75 4.71 -12.78 -8.78
CA ILE A 75 5.52 -13.97 -8.51
C ILE A 75 6.20 -14.45 -9.79
N ALA A 76 5.49 -14.50 -10.91
CA ALA A 76 6.06 -14.94 -12.20
C ALA A 76 7.20 -14.02 -12.64
N VAL A 77 7.02 -12.70 -12.54
CA VAL A 77 8.09 -11.72 -12.83
C VAL A 77 9.27 -11.91 -11.89
N HIS A 78 9.04 -12.15 -10.59
CA HIS A 78 10.10 -12.40 -9.61
C HIS A 78 10.96 -13.60 -10.02
N TRP A 79 10.34 -14.74 -10.32
CA TRP A 79 11.04 -15.94 -10.75
C TRP A 79 11.76 -15.76 -12.10
N PHE A 80 11.14 -15.05 -13.04
CA PHE A 80 11.76 -14.73 -14.31
C PHE A 80 13.02 -13.88 -14.16
N LEU A 81 12.98 -12.85 -13.31
CA LEU A 81 14.13 -11.99 -13.03
C LEU A 81 15.22 -12.72 -12.25
N ALA A 82 14.85 -13.61 -11.33
CA ALA A 82 15.79 -14.47 -10.62
C ALA A 82 16.57 -15.38 -11.58
N TRP A 83 15.86 -15.93 -12.57
CA TRP A 83 16.48 -16.76 -13.61
C TRP A 83 17.36 -15.97 -14.56
N LEU A 84 16.97 -14.74 -14.93
CA LEU A 84 17.66 -13.92 -15.94
C LEU A 84 18.94 -13.28 -15.40
N GLY A 85 18.96 -12.74 -14.20
CA GLY A 85 20.06 -11.93 -13.71
C GLY A 85 20.37 -12.10 -12.22
N GLY A 86 19.75 -13.11 -11.57
CA GLY A 86 20.01 -13.45 -10.18
C GLY A 86 19.59 -12.38 -9.19
N TRP A 87 20.26 -12.37 -8.03
CA TRP A 87 19.90 -11.56 -6.87
C TRP A 87 19.83 -10.03 -7.11
N PRO A 88 20.64 -9.37 -7.98
CA PRO A 88 20.53 -7.93 -8.14
C PRO A 88 19.20 -7.50 -8.77
N LEU A 89 18.73 -8.24 -9.78
CA LEU A 89 17.44 -7.95 -10.41
C LEU A 89 16.26 -8.24 -9.46
N VAL A 90 16.37 -9.27 -8.66
CA VAL A 90 15.37 -9.60 -7.62
C VAL A 90 15.29 -8.49 -6.58
N LEU A 91 16.43 -7.93 -6.14
CA LEU A 91 16.45 -6.82 -5.19
C LEU A 91 15.76 -5.58 -5.77
N VAL A 92 16.12 -5.20 -7.00
CA VAL A 92 15.48 -4.06 -7.68
C VAL A 92 13.98 -4.28 -7.81
N TRP A 93 13.55 -5.48 -8.21
CA TRP A 93 12.13 -5.85 -8.32
C TRP A 93 11.41 -5.74 -6.97
N SER A 94 12.02 -6.26 -5.91
CA SER A 94 11.47 -6.19 -4.55
C SER A 94 11.29 -4.75 -4.08
N VAL A 95 12.27 -3.88 -4.36
CA VAL A 95 12.17 -2.43 -4.08
C VAL A 95 11.01 -1.82 -4.87
N VAL A 96 10.86 -2.15 -6.15
CA VAL A 96 9.77 -1.62 -6.98
C VAL A 96 8.41 -2.07 -6.44
N VAL A 97 8.25 -3.36 -6.13
CA VAL A 97 6.99 -3.88 -5.58
C VAL A 97 6.66 -3.24 -4.24
N LEU A 98 7.63 -3.15 -3.33
CA LEU A 98 7.46 -2.47 -2.05
C LEU A 98 7.08 -1.00 -2.23
N TYR A 99 7.80 -0.27 -3.07
CA TYR A 99 7.52 1.13 -3.35
C TYR A 99 6.12 1.35 -3.93
N LEU A 100 5.64 0.45 -4.81
CA LEU A 100 4.28 0.51 -5.35
C LEU A 100 3.20 0.15 -4.34
N THR A 101 3.51 -0.71 -3.36
CA THR A 101 2.56 -1.17 -2.34
C THR A 101 2.56 -0.31 -1.07
N LEU A 102 3.69 0.37 -0.79
CA LEU A 102 3.77 1.34 0.30
C LEU A 102 2.99 2.59 -0.07
N GLY A 103 1.98 2.92 0.70
CA GLY A 103 1.13 4.09 0.48
C GLY A 103 1.23 5.13 1.60
N PHE A 104 2.35 5.17 2.33
CA PHE A 104 2.50 6.00 3.53
C PHE A 104 2.19 7.47 3.28
N ARG A 105 2.71 8.03 2.20
CA ARG A 105 2.56 9.46 1.93
C ARG A 105 1.20 9.86 1.37
N GLN A 106 0.45 8.91 0.80
CA GLN A 106 -0.91 9.20 0.31
C GLN A 106 -1.87 9.57 1.44
N PHE A 107 -1.76 8.94 2.61
CA PHE A 107 -2.60 9.30 3.76
C PHE A 107 -1.97 10.39 4.63
N SER A 108 -0.63 10.56 4.64
CA SER A 108 0.04 11.58 5.44
C SER A 108 -0.30 13.00 5.01
N HIS A 109 -0.57 13.25 3.72
CA HIS A 109 -0.99 14.56 3.23
C HIS A 109 -2.35 15.00 3.80
N HIS A 110 -3.30 14.08 3.91
CA HIS A 110 -4.61 14.38 4.49
C HIS A 110 -4.48 14.71 5.97
N PHE A 111 -3.70 13.92 6.70
CA PHE A 111 -3.39 14.14 8.11
C PHE A 111 -2.73 15.51 8.34
N THR A 112 -1.69 15.83 7.56
CA THR A 112 -0.98 17.10 7.68
C THR A 112 -1.89 18.28 7.40
N GLY A 113 -2.73 18.21 6.36
CA GLY A 113 -3.66 19.28 6.02
C GLY A 113 -4.70 19.55 7.11
N ILE A 114 -5.22 18.48 7.76
CA ILE A 114 -6.16 18.63 8.86
C ILE A 114 -5.47 19.22 10.10
N ARG A 115 -4.26 18.74 10.42
CA ARG A 115 -3.45 19.27 11.53
C ARG A 115 -3.19 20.77 11.34
N ASP A 116 -2.71 21.17 10.18
CA ASP A 116 -2.37 22.56 9.87
C ASP A 116 -3.62 23.47 9.97
N ALA A 117 -4.79 22.99 9.51
CA ALA A 117 -6.05 23.70 9.68
C ALA A 117 -6.44 23.87 11.17
N LEU A 118 -6.27 22.82 11.99
CA LEU A 118 -6.55 22.88 13.42
C LEU A 118 -5.57 23.79 14.18
N GLU A 119 -4.29 23.79 13.81
CA GLU A 119 -3.26 24.68 14.36
C GLU A 119 -3.54 26.14 14.01
N ALA A 120 -4.05 26.41 12.80
CA ALA A 120 -4.49 27.73 12.37
C ALA A 120 -5.82 28.18 13.01
N GLY A 121 -6.51 27.32 13.79
CA GLY A 121 -7.82 27.60 14.36
C GLY A 121 -8.99 27.52 13.38
N ASP A 122 -8.75 27.05 12.15
CA ASP A 122 -9.76 26.91 11.09
C ASP A 122 -10.45 25.53 11.20
N GLU A 123 -11.37 25.44 12.17
CA GLU A 123 -12.11 24.19 12.42
C GLU A 123 -13.00 23.79 11.24
N GLU A 124 -13.57 24.77 10.53
CA GLU A 124 -14.45 24.47 9.40
C GLU A 124 -13.67 23.82 8.27
N ARG A 125 -12.51 24.33 7.95
CA ARG A 125 -11.60 23.71 6.98
C ARG A 125 -11.16 22.32 7.42
N ALA A 126 -10.88 22.11 8.70
CA ALA A 126 -10.53 20.81 9.25
C ALA A 126 -11.68 19.80 9.07
N ARG A 127 -12.95 20.20 9.31
CA ARG A 127 -14.15 19.37 9.06
C ARG A 127 -14.30 19.00 7.59
N VAL A 128 -14.15 19.97 6.69
CA VAL A 128 -14.23 19.73 5.25
C VAL A 128 -13.15 18.76 4.77
N LEU A 129 -11.92 18.90 5.26
CA LEU A 129 -10.82 17.99 4.94
C LEU A 129 -11.08 16.57 5.49
N LEU A 130 -11.57 16.45 6.72
CA LEU A 130 -11.93 15.18 7.34
C LEU A 130 -13.06 14.49 6.58
N ALA A 131 -14.14 15.21 6.27
CA ALA A 131 -15.27 14.70 5.51
C ALA A 131 -14.86 14.17 4.15
N ARG A 132 -13.99 14.92 3.45
CA ARG A 132 -13.45 14.51 2.14
C ARG A 132 -12.56 13.28 2.24
N TRP A 133 -11.75 13.18 3.30
CA TRP A 133 -10.82 12.07 3.49
C TRP A 133 -11.53 10.77 3.87
N GLN A 134 -12.45 10.83 4.83
CA GLN A 134 -13.17 9.66 5.34
C GLN A 134 -14.48 9.38 4.61
N GLN A 135 -14.93 10.31 3.74
CA GLN A 135 -16.22 10.25 3.05
C GLN A 135 -17.41 10.13 4.01
N VAL A 136 -17.32 10.84 5.14
CA VAL A 136 -18.35 10.92 6.18
C VAL A 136 -18.85 12.35 6.34
N ASP A 137 -20.04 12.53 6.88
CA ASP A 137 -20.52 13.85 7.26
C ASP A 137 -19.86 14.28 8.57
N ALA A 138 -18.99 15.29 8.48
CA ALA A 138 -18.25 15.84 9.61
C ALA A 138 -18.75 17.24 10.02
N SER A 139 -19.90 17.71 9.49
CA SER A 139 -20.41 19.07 9.69
C SER A 139 -20.68 19.42 11.16
N SER A 140 -21.07 18.45 11.97
CA SER A 140 -21.40 18.61 13.39
C SER A 140 -20.32 18.09 14.35
N VAL A 141 -19.16 17.64 13.84
CA VAL A 141 -18.12 17.00 14.65
C VAL A 141 -17.34 18.05 15.45
N PRO A 142 -17.29 17.97 16.79
CA PRO A 142 -16.51 18.89 17.62
C PRO A 142 -15.00 18.67 17.43
N ARG A 143 -14.20 19.71 17.72
CA ARG A 143 -12.74 19.70 17.52
C ARG A 143 -12.04 18.49 18.15
N SER A 144 -12.42 18.12 19.37
CA SER A 144 -11.84 16.96 20.06
C SER A 144 -12.07 15.65 19.33
N GLU A 145 -13.25 15.50 18.76
CA GLU A 145 -13.62 14.32 17.97
C GLU A 145 -12.89 14.30 16.61
N ILE A 146 -12.67 15.46 15.98
CA ILE A 146 -11.85 15.55 14.75
C ILE A 146 -10.45 14.99 15.03
N VAL A 147 -9.81 15.41 16.13
CA VAL A 147 -8.49 14.94 16.51
C VAL A 147 -8.49 13.42 16.75
N ARG A 148 -9.50 12.92 17.47
CA ARG A 148 -9.63 11.47 17.73
C ARG A 148 -9.77 10.69 16.44
N HIS A 149 -10.69 11.09 15.57
CA HIS A 149 -10.90 10.43 14.27
C HIS A 149 -9.65 10.42 13.39
N VAL A 150 -8.90 11.54 13.37
CA VAL A 150 -7.65 11.63 12.62
C VAL A 150 -6.62 10.65 13.16
N ILE A 151 -6.46 10.55 14.48
CA ILE A 151 -5.51 9.63 15.11
C ILE A 151 -5.92 8.16 14.81
N GLU A 152 -7.15 7.78 15.10
CA GLU A 152 -7.65 6.42 14.89
C GLU A 152 -7.48 5.98 13.44
N TYR A 153 -7.90 6.82 12.50
CA TYR A 153 -7.82 6.48 11.08
C TYR A 153 -6.37 6.45 10.56
N SER A 154 -5.51 7.34 11.06
CA SER A 154 -4.09 7.36 10.69
C SER A 154 -3.37 6.10 11.19
N VAL A 155 -3.65 5.65 12.42
CA VAL A 155 -3.10 4.39 12.96
C VAL A 155 -3.59 3.19 12.15
N LEU A 156 -4.88 3.15 11.82
CA LEU A 156 -5.44 2.08 11.01
C LEU A 156 -4.86 2.06 9.58
N ALA A 157 -4.70 3.22 8.97
CA ALA A 157 -4.09 3.36 7.65
C ALA A 157 -2.61 2.96 7.67
N ALA A 158 -1.85 3.37 8.68
CA ALA A 158 -0.45 2.96 8.87
C ALA A 158 -0.35 1.43 9.04
N HIS A 159 -1.23 0.83 9.84
CA HIS A 159 -1.27 -0.62 10.01
C HIS A 159 -1.51 -1.35 8.68
N ARG A 160 -2.47 -0.91 7.90
CA ARG A 160 -2.83 -1.57 6.62
C ARG A 160 -1.80 -1.35 5.52
N HIS A 161 -1.31 -0.12 5.35
CA HIS A 161 -0.53 0.29 4.19
C HIS A 161 0.99 0.29 4.42
N VAL A 162 1.43 0.20 5.67
CA VAL A 162 2.86 0.17 6.00
C VAL A 162 3.21 -1.10 6.74
N PHE A 163 2.72 -1.26 7.98
CA PHE A 163 3.11 -2.39 8.82
C PHE A 163 2.69 -3.74 8.25
N GLY A 164 1.47 -3.85 7.70
CA GLY A 164 1.00 -5.07 7.05
C GLY A 164 1.86 -5.47 5.85
N VAL A 165 2.20 -4.50 5.00
CA VAL A 165 3.06 -4.75 3.82
C VAL A 165 4.45 -5.19 4.24
N LEU A 166 5.07 -4.49 5.19
CA LEU A 166 6.42 -4.81 5.67
C LEU A 166 6.48 -6.15 6.39
N ALA A 167 5.48 -6.45 7.23
CA ALA A 167 5.41 -7.72 7.94
C ALA A 167 5.29 -8.91 6.98
N TRP A 168 4.36 -8.85 6.02
CA TRP A 168 4.20 -9.90 5.02
C TRP A 168 5.42 -10.04 4.12
N PHE A 169 6.02 -8.92 3.70
CA PHE A 169 7.25 -8.96 2.92
C PHE A 169 8.38 -9.62 3.70
N SER A 170 8.57 -9.28 4.97
CA SER A 170 9.62 -9.86 5.82
C SER A 170 9.44 -11.37 6.01
N VAL A 171 8.18 -11.82 6.20
CA VAL A 171 7.87 -13.26 6.35
C VAL A 171 8.09 -14.02 5.04
N LEU A 172 7.74 -13.43 3.90
CA LEU A 172 7.87 -14.11 2.60
C LEU A 172 9.29 -14.06 2.04
N ALA A 173 10.12 -13.12 2.52
CA ALA A 173 11.52 -12.96 2.10
C ALA A 173 12.52 -13.69 3.04
N ALA A 174 12.04 -14.23 4.18
CA ALA A 174 12.83 -15.01 5.10
C ALA A 174 12.94 -16.47 4.65
#